data_920e3c2b191026a905accaaa0b48b731
#
_entry.id   920e3c2b191026a905accaaa0b48b731
#
_cell.length_a   1.000
_cell.length_b   1.000
_cell.length_c   1.000
_cell.angle_alpha   90.00
_cell.angle_beta   90.00
_cell.angle_gamma   90.00
#
_symmetry.space_group_name_H-M   'P 1'
#
loop_
_entity.id
_entity.type
_entity.pdbx_description
1 polymer ?
#
loop_
_entity_poly.entity_id
_entity_poly.type
_entity_poly.pdbx_seq_one_letter_code
_entity_poly.pdbx_strand_id
1 'polypeptide(L)'
;MRKNFLILLSIFFTLVLTGTSSAETTMSQEGQYIFNSLGFYLGGVLVAFMAAGFCMLESGLVTTKSVSTIAAKNIGKFAICSIIFFLVGYNLAYGVPEGGYVGSFTIWSDSTNAETGYSGYSDWFFQTMFVCATASIVSGAVAERIKIWPFFIFAAVMAGIIYPISMGWQWGGGWLSAAGFSDFAGSTFCLLYTSPSPRAVEESRMPSSA
;
A
#
# COMPACT_ATOMS: atom_id res chain seq x y z
N MET A 1 -7.40 12.23 38.33
CA MET A 1 -7.08 12.38 36.90
C MET A 1 -7.32 11.09 36.10
N ARG A 2 -6.79 9.93 36.50
CA ARG A 2 -6.92 8.65 35.75
C ARG A 2 -8.37 8.15 35.58
N LYS A 3 -9.26 8.31 36.60
CA LYS A 3 -10.67 7.91 36.52
C LYS A 3 -11.47 8.77 35.52
N ASN A 4 -11.25 10.09 35.51
CA ASN A 4 -11.95 10.99 34.59
C ASN A 4 -11.49 10.77 33.12
N PHE A 5 -10.23 10.40 32.90
CA PHE A 5 -9.73 10.05 31.57
C PHE A 5 -10.37 8.77 31.02
N LEU A 6 -10.53 7.75 31.87
CA LEU A 6 -11.21 6.50 31.47
C LEU A 6 -12.70 6.71 31.17
N ILE A 7 -13.37 7.59 31.92
CA ILE A 7 -14.76 7.95 31.67
C ILE A 7 -14.90 8.73 30.35
N LEU A 8 -14.02 9.68 30.08
CA LEU A 8 -14.00 10.39 28.80
C LEU A 8 -13.70 9.46 27.61
N LEU A 9 -12.77 8.52 27.78
CA LEU A 9 -12.45 7.54 26.77
C LEU A 9 -13.61 6.58 26.49
N SER A 10 -14.34 6.15 27.54
CA SER A 10 -15.52 5.30 27.39
C SER A 10 -16.70 6.04 26.74
N ILE A 11 -16.91 7.31 27.08
CA ILE A 11 -17.93 8.17 26.44
C ILE A 11 -17.58 8.39 24.96
N PHE A 12 -16.32 8.65 24.64
CA PHE A 12 -15.87 8.80 23.26
C PHE A 12 -16.07 7.50 22.47
N PHE A 13 -15.72 6.34 23.05
CA PHE A 13 -15.89 5.04 22.42
C PHE A 13 -17.37 4.65 22.25
N THR A 14 -18.23 4.96 23.21
CA THR A 14 -19.69 4.80 23.05
C THR A 14 -20.27 5.73 22.02
N LEU A 15 -19.84 6.99 21.95
CA LEU A 15 -20.31 7.94 20.95
C LEU A 15 -19.92 7.50 19.51
N VAL A 16 -18.73 6.92 19.35
CA VAL A 16 -18.28 6.35 18.07
C VAL A 16 -19.08 5.09 17.69
N LEU A 17 -19.43 4.26 18.68
CA LEU A 17 -20.22 3.03 18.45
C LEU A 17 -21.72 3.30 18.24
N THR A 18 -22.29 4.35 18.82
CA THR A 18 -23.71 4.69 18.63
C THR A 18 -23.97 5.56 17.40
N GLY A 19 -22.92 5.97 16.70
CA GLY A 19 -22.99 6.76 15.45
C GLY A 19 -23.52 6.00 14.22
N THR A 20 -23.91 4.73 14.35
CA THR A 20 -24.64 4.01 13.29
C THR A 20 -26.14 4.26 13.40
N SER A 21 -26.56 5.53 13.41
CA SER A 21 -27.91 5.88 13.04
C SER A 21 -28.04 5.62 11.54
N SER A 22 -28.79 4.60 11.16
CA SER A 22 -29.23 4.32 9.81
C SER A 22 -30.17 5.43 9.34
N ALA A 23 -29.62 6.61 9.08
CA ALA A 23 -30.23 7.52 8.17
C ALA A 23 -29.94 6.96 6.78
N GLU A 24 -30.89 6.22 6.20
CA GLU A 24 -30.93 5.97 4.75
C GLU A 24 -31.14 7.31 4.04
N THR A 25 -30.17 8.18 4.09
CA THR A 25 -29.99 9.21 3.11
C THR A 25 -29.41 8.50 1.91
N THR A 26 -30.27 8.14 0.96
CA THR A 26 -29.87 7.70 -0.38
C THR A 26 -29.08 8.85 -1.00
N MET A 27 -27.77 8.81 -0.81
CA MET A 27 -26.87 9.73 -1.52
C MET A 27 -27.06 9.48 -3.02
N SER A 28 -27.13 10.56 -3.82
CA SER A 28 -27.13 10.42 -5.27
C SER A 28 -25.89 9.65 -5.72
N GLN A 29 -25.96 8.93 -6.84
CA GLN A 29 -24.81 8.20 -7.39
C GLN A 29 -23.59 9.11 -7.57
N GLU A 30 -23.81 10.35 -8.01
CA GLU A 30 -22.76 11.36 -8.13
C GLU A 30 -22.13 11.71 -6.75
N GLY A 31 -22.97 11.83 -5.72
CA GLY A 31 -22.49 12.09 -4.37
C GLY A 31 -21.62 10.96 -3.84
N GLN A 32 -22.02 9.71 -4.07
CA GLN A 32 -21.21 8.53 -3.71
C GLN A 32 -19.89 8.49 -4.48
N TYR A 33 -19.92 8.76 -5.78
CA TYR A 33 -18.71 8.82 -6.60
C TYR A 33 -17.72 9.86 -6.11
N ILE A 34 -18.18 11.08 -5.81
CA ILE A 34 -17.32 12.17 -5.29
C ILE A 34 -16.74 11.79 -3.93
N PHE A 35 -17.59 11.30 -3.02
CA PHE A 35 -17.16 10.99 -1.66
C PHE A 35 -16.16 9.83 -1.62
N ASN A 36 -16.41 8.75 -2.36
CA ASN A 36 -15.51 7.62 -2.44
C ASN A 36 -14.18 7.99 -3.10
N SER A 37 -14.22 8.76 -4.20
CA SER A 37 -13.02 9.24 -4.88
C SER A 37 -12.17 10.13 -3.96
N LEU A 38 -12.81 11.02 -3.20
CA LEU A 38 -12.13 11.84 -2.20
C LEU A 38 -11.54 10.98 -1.07
N GLY A 39 -12.25 9.95 -0.62
CA GLY A 39 -11.79 9.00 0.37
C GLY A 39 -10.53 8.26 -0.08
N PHE A 40 -10.48 7.76 -1.31
CA PHE A 40 -9.28 7.15 -1.89
C PHE A 40 -8.11 8.15 -1.99
N TYR A 41 -8.40 9.39 -2.40
CA TYR A 41 -7.36 10.42 -2.46
C TYR A 41 -6.75 10.73 -1.10
N LEU A 42 -7.60 10.99 -0.09
CA LEU A 42 -7.14 11.25 1.28
C LEU A 42 -6.41 10.06 1.88
N GLY A 43 -6.94 8.85 1.68
CA GLY A 43 -6.27 7.61 2.10
C GLY A 43 -4.91 7.45 1.43
N GLY A 44 -4.82 7.69 0.12
CA GLY A 44 -3.58 7.64 -0.64
C GLY A 44 -2.54 8.65 -0.14
N VAL A 45 -2.95 9.88 0.17
CA VAL A 45 -2.06 10.89 0.76
C VAL A 45 -1.54 10.44 2.12
N LEU A 46 -2.39 9.88 2.98
CA LEU A 46 -1.96 9.35 4.28
C LEU A 46 -0.94 8.20 4.12
N VAL A 47 -1.17 7.28 3.18
CA VAL A 47 -0.23 6.20 2.88
C VAL A 47 1.07 6.73 2.25
N ALA A 48 1.02 7.82 1.47
CA ALA A 48 2.21 8.44 0.91
C ALA A 48 3.19 8.94 2.00
N PHE A 49 2.70 9.35 3.18
CA PHE A 49 3.56 9.67 4.33
C PHE A 49 4.40 8.48 4.80
N MET A 50 3.96 7.24 4.55
CA MET A 50 4.78 6.06 4.83
C MET A 50 6.07 6.05 3.99
N ALA A 51 6.01 6.49 2.73
CA ALA A 51 7.20 6.57 1.88
C ALA A 51 8.23 7.56 2.44
N ALA A 52 7.78 8.71 2.95
CA ALA A 52 8.63 9.67 3.65
C ALA A 52 9.19 9.08 4.95
N GLY A 53 8.35 8.41 5.74
CA GLY A 53 8.75 7.72 6.98
C GLY A 53 9.82 6.64 6.73
N PHE A 54 9.67 5.81 5.71
CA PHE A 54 10.67 4.82 5.31
C PHE A 54 11.98 5.47 4.85
N CYS A 55 11.91 6.56 4.09
CA CYS A 55 13.10 7.29 3.67
C CYS A 55 13.88 7.82 4.89
N MET A 56 13.18 8.39 5.88
CA MET A 56 13.78 8.86 7.12
C MET A 56 14.37 7.71 7.95
N LEU A 57 13.63 6.62 8.10
CA LEU A 57 14.07 5.43 8.83
C LEU A 57 15.33 4.83 8.21
N GLU A 58 15.30 4.56 6.90
CA GLU A 58 16.45 4.00 6.18
C GLU A 58 17.66 4.93 6.26
N SER A 59 17.45 6.25 6.14
CA SER A 59 18.53 7.24 6.24
C SER A 59 19.16 7.29 7.64
N GLY A 60 18.38 7.00 8.68
CA GLY A 60 18.88 6.93 10.05
C GLY A 60 19.61 5.63 10.39
N LEU A 61 19.39 4.56 9.63
CA LEU A 61 19.99 3.23 9.85
C LEU A 61 21.27 2.98 9.05
N VAL A 62 21.60 3.84 8.09
CA VAL A 62 22.78 3.69 7.22
C VAL A 62 23.90 4.64 7.63
N THR A 63 25.10 4.37 7.12
CA THR A 63 26.25 5.26 7.34
C THR A 63 26.03 6.64 6.71
N THR A 64 26.59 7.68 7.29
CA THR A 64 26.44 9.08 6.82
C THR A 64 26.78 9.26 5.35
N LYS A 65 27.74 8.48 4.84
CA LYS A 65 28.14 8.50 3.42
C LYS A 65 27.06 7.98 2.48
N SER A 66 26.17 7.09 2.98
CA SER A 66 25.15 6.44 2.18
C SER A 66 23.79 7.16 2.18
N VAL A 67 23.59 8.14 3.05
CA VAL A 67 22.31 8.83 3.24
C VAL A 67 21.79 9.45 1.92
N SER A 68 22.64 10.14 1.17
CA SER A 68 22.24 10.75 -0.11
C SER A 68 21.82 9.69 -1.14
N THR A 69 22.52 8.55 -1.18
CA THR A 69 22.19 7.43 -2.06
C THR A 69 20.86 6.79 -1.67
N ILE A 70 20.58 6.66 -0.37
CA ILE A 70 19.32 6.14 0.14
C ILE A 70 18.16 7.08 -0.21
N ALA A 71 18.34 8.39 -0.04
CA ALA A 71 17.31 9.37 -0.43
C ALA A 71 17.00 9.30 -1.93
N ALA A 72 18.04 9.29 -2.79
CA ALA A 72 17.89 9.15 -4.23
C ALA A 72 17.22 7.82 -4.61
N LYS A 73 17.60 6.73 -3.96
CA LYS A 73 17.00 5.40 -4.14
C LYS A 73 15.50 5.43 -3.83
N ASN A 74 15.08 6.08 -2.75
CA ASN A 74 13.68 6.16 -2.36
C ASN A 74 12.85 6.97 -3.35
N ILE A 75 13.36 8.10 -3.85
CA ILE A 75 12.69 8.89 -4.89
C ILE A 75 12.57 8.10 -6.20
N GLY A 76 13.68 7.51 -6.66
CA GLY A 76 13.71 6.71 -7.89
C GLY A 76 12.79 5.48 -7.83
N LYS A 77 12.78 4.78 -6.70
CA LYS A 77 11.86 3.67 -6.44
C LYS A 77 10.39 4.11 -6.56
N PHE A 78 10.03 5.23 -5.94
CA PHE A 78 8.68 5.75 -5.97
C PHE A 78 8.23 6.01 -7.42
N ALA A 79 9.06 6.69 -8.21
CA ALA A 79 8.76 6.96 -9.62
C ALA A 79 8.64 5.66 -10.45
N ILE A 80 9.56 4.73 -10.30
CA ILE A 80 9.56 3.46 -11.04
C ILE A 80 8.33 2.62 -10.69
N CYS A 81 8.03 2.47 -9.41
CA CYS A 81 6.87 1.70 -8.97
C CYS A 81 5.56 2.31 -9.50
N SER A 82 5.41 3.63 -9.45
CA SER A 82 4.22 4.32 -9.95
C SER A 82 4.03 4.11 -11.45
N ILE A 83 5.08 4.28 -12.24
CA ILE A 83 5.02 4.11 -13.71
C ILE A 83 4.72 2.66 -14.07
N ILE A 84 5.43 1.70 -13.50
CA ILE A 84 5.26 0.29 -13.85
C ILE A 84 3.88 -0.23 -13.40
N PHE A 85 3.42 0.19 -12.23
CA PHE A 85 2.09 -0.16 -11.75
C PHE A 85 0.99 0.42 -12.64
N PHE A 86 1.15 1.66 -13.14
CA PHE A 86 0.25 2.25 -14.13
C PHE A 86 0.24 1.46 -15.45
N LEU A 87 1.41 1.11 -15.97
CA LEU A 87 1.53 0.46 -17.28
C LEU A 87 0.99 -0.98 -17.29
N VAL A 88 1.24 -1.74 -16.24
CA VAL A 88 0.95 -3.18 -16.22
C VAL A 88 0.27 -3.62 -14.94
N GLY A 89 0.76 -3.16 -13.78
CA GLY A 89 0.38 -3.71 -12.49
C GLY A 89 -1.09 -3.58 -12.15
N TYR A 90 -1.72 -2.45 -12.46
CA TYR A 90 -3.10 -2.22 -12.12
C TYR A 90 -4.06 -3.20 -12.81
N ASN A 91 -3.89 -3.40 -14.12
CA ASN A 91 -4.70 -4.38 -14.85
C ASN A 91 -4.39 -5.82 -14.46
N LEU A 92 -3.14 -6.10 -14.10
CA LEU A 92 -2.75 -7.42 -13.61
C LEU A 92 -3.40 -7.72 -12.25
N ALA A 93 -3.62 -6.70 -11.42
CA ALA A 93 -4.28 -6.84 -10.12
C ALA A 93 -5.81 -6.92 -10.21
N TYR A 94 -6.43 -6.02 -10.97
CA TYR A 94 -7.89 -5.90 -11.04
C TYR A 94 -8.52 -6.54 -12.27
N GLY A 95 -7.75 -6.88 -13.28
CA GLY A 95 -8.21 -7.61 -14.46
C GLY A 95 -8.22 -9.13 -14.29
N VAL A 96 -8.27 -9.64 -13.06
CA VAL A 96 -8.33 -11.09 -12.78
C VAL A 96 -9.74 -11.59 -13.06
N PRO A 97 -9.93 -12.67 -13.85
CA PRO A 97 -11.22 -13.33 -13.94
C PRO A 97 -11.67 -13.85 -12.58
N GLU A 98 -12.98 -13.92 -12.34
CA GLU A 98 -13.52 -14.44 -11.08
C GLU A 98 -12.95 -15.84 -10.77
N GLY A 99 -12.35 -16.00 -9.60
CA GLY A 99 -11.65 -17.23 -9.21
C GLY A 99 -10.33 -17.49 -9.94
N GLY A 100 -9.85 -16.57 -10.77
CA GLY A 100 -8.60 -16.71 -11.54
C GLY A 100 -7.34 -16.46 -10.71
N TYR A 101 -6.19 -16.72 -11.32
CA TYR A 101 -4.87 -16.58 -10.67
C TYR A 101 -4.10 -15.35 -11.15
N VAL A 102 -4.33 -14.89 -12.37
CA VAL A 102 -3.55 -13.81 -13.02
C VAL A 102 -4.48 -12.95 -13.85
N GLY A 103 -4.30 -11.65 -13.77
CA GLY A 103 -5.05 -10.67 -14.56
C GLY A 103 -4.47 -10.47 -15.96
N SER A 104 -4.95 -9.42 -16.64
CA SER A 104 -4.54 -9.12 -18.01
C SER A 104 -3.27 -8.28 -18.06
N PHE A 105 -2.36 -8.61 -18.99
CA PHE A 105 -1.16 -7.83 -19.30
C PHE A 105 -1.49 -6.76 -20.36
N THR A 106 -2.19 -5.73 -19.96
CA THR A 106 -2.54 -4.60 -20.82
C THR A 106 -2.20 -3.28 -20.15
N ILE A 107 -1.98 -2.25 -20.95
CA ILE A 107 -1.81 -0.90 -20.40
C ILE A 107 -3.15 -0.46 -19.81
N TRP A 108 -3.11 0.03 -18.58
CA TRP A 108 -4.33 0.48 -17.93
C TRP A 108 -4.88 1.75 -18.58
N SER A 109 -6.18 1.80 -18.71
CA SER A 109 -6.96 2.99 -19.07
C SER A 109 -8.17 3.08 -18.16
N ASP A 110 -8.48 4.27 -17.65
CA ASP A 110 -9.65 4.46 -16.80
C ASP A 110 -10.94 4.33 -17.62
N SER A 111 -11.80 3.43 -17.19
CA SER A 111 -13.15 3.24 -17.73
C SER A 111 -14.23 3.45 -16.67
N THR A 112 -13.88 4.03 -15.52
CA THR A 112 -14.81 4.25 -14.42
C THR A 112 -15.70 5.45 -14.68
N ASN A 113 -16.93 5.38 -14.17
CA ASN A 113 -17.95 6.42 -14.27
C ASN A 113 -18.73 6.54 -12.95
N ALA A 114 -19.76 7.37 -12.92
CA ALA A 114 -20.59 7.53 -11.71
C ALA A 114 -21.27 6.22 -11.27
N GLU A 115 -21.53 5.29 -12.19
CA GLU A 115 -22.15 3.99 -11.90
C GLU A 115 -21.19 3.05 -11.16
N THR A 116 -19.88 3.18 -11.41
CA THR A 116 -18.85 2.40 -10.67
C THR A 116 -18.64 2.89 -9.24
N GLY A 117 -19.16 4.08 -8.91
CA GLY A 117 -19.17 4.63 -7.57
C GLY A 117 -17.84 5.24 -7.09
N TYR A 118 -16.79 5.26 -7.90
CA TYR A 118 -15.51 5.93 -7.61
C TYR A 118 -14.70 6.15 -8.89
N SER A 119 -13.72 7.07 -8.84
CA SER A 119 -12.79 7.31 -9.95
C SER A 119 -11.64 6.30 -9.94
N GLY A 120 -11.39 5.64 -11.08
CA GLY A 120 -10.27 4.72 -11.23
C GLY A 120 -8.91 5.38 -11.00
N TYR A 121 -8.76 6.67 -11.37
CA TYR A 121 -7.53 7.41 -11.07
C TYR A 121 -7.29 7.58 -9.57
N SER A 122 -8.35 7.80 -8.78
CA SER A 122 -8.22 7.92 -7.32
C SER A 122 -7.87 6.58 -6.67
N ASP A 123 -8.47 5.48 -7.13
CA ASP A 123 -8.11 4.14 -6.68
C ASP A 123 -6.70 3.77 -7.12
N TRP A 124 -6.32 4.00 -8.39
CA TRP A 124 -4.96 3.79 -8.85
C TRP A 124 -3.93 4.54 -7.99
N PHE A 125 -4.19 5.81 -7.67
CA PHE A 125 -3.32 6.60 -6.81
C PHE A 125 -3.19 5.95 -5.42
N PHE A 126 -4.31 5.58 -4.81
CA PHE A 126 -4.35 4.92 -3.51
C PHE A 126 -3.54 3.61 -3.50
N GLN A 127 -3.80 2.74 -4.47
CA GLN A 127 -3.11 1.45 -4.58
C GLN A 127 -1.61 1.60 -4.90
N THR A 128 -1.25 2.57 -5.70
CA THR A 128 0.16 2.88 -6.01
C THR A 128 0.96 3.20 -4.74
N MET A 129 0.36 3.88 -3.77
CA MET A 129 1.03 4.17 -2.51
C MET A 129 1.37 2.91 -1.72
N PHE A 130 0.51 1.90 -1.74
CA PHE A 130 0.79 0.59 -1.12
C PHE A 130 1.88 -0.18 -1.88
N VAL A 131 1.88 -0.15 -3.21
CA VAL A 131 2.97 -0.73 -4.02
C VAL A 131 4.31 -0.10 -3.66
N CYS A 132 4.34 1.22 -3.55
CA CYS A 132 5.55 1.97 -3.16
C CYS A 132 5.97 1.65 -1.72
N ALA A 133 5.02 1.50 -0.79
CA ALA A 133 5.30 1.12 0.59
C ALA A 133 5.89 -0.29 0.67
N THR A 134 5.35 -1.25 -0.06
CA THR A 134 5.86 -2.62 -0.14
C THR A 134 7.31 -2.65 -0.62
N ALA A 135 7.63 -1.94 -1.71
CA ALA A 135 9.00 -1.80 -2.19
C ALA A 135 9.92 -1.08 -1.17
N SER A 136 9.35 -0.20 -0.32
CA SER A 136 10.11 0.50 0.73
C SER A 136 10.58 -0.46 1.83
N ILE A 137 9.73 -1.39 2.25
CA ILE A 137 10.06 -2.35 3.29
C ILE A 137 11.23 -3.23 2.85
N VAL A 138 11.19 -3.75 1.61
CA VAL A 138 12.30 -4.51 1.04
C VAL A 138 13.56 -3.65 0.89
N SER A 139 13.39 -2.37 0.52
CA SER A 139 14.48 -1.40 0.39
C SER A 139 15.30 -1.29 1.68
N GLY A 140 14.64 -1.27 2.84
CA GLY A 140 15.32 -1.24 4.15
C GLY A 140 16.14 -2.50 4.42
N ALA A 141 15.60 -3.67 4.10
CA ALA A 141 16.28 -4.96 4.31
C ALA A 141 17.56 -5.12 3.47
N VAL A 142 17.63 -4.47 2.31
CA VAL A 142 18.79 -4.53 1.40
C VAL A 142 19.63 -3.25 1.39
N ALA A 143 19.38 -2.34 2.32
CA ALA A 143 20.14 -1.09 2.43
C ALA A 143 21.64 -1.40 2.58
N GLU A 144 22.48 -0.63 1.87
CA GLU A 144 23.95 -0.78 1.81
C GLU A 144 24.47 -2.11 1.23
N ARG A 145 23.60 -3.07 0.90
CA ARG A 145 23.99 -4.41 0.41
C ARG A 145 23.80 -4.60 -1.09
N ILE A 146 22.92 -3.81 -1.69
CA ILE A 146 22.60 -3.87 -3.10
C ILE A 146 22.99 -2.57 -3.81
N LYS A 147 23.46 -2.68 -5.03
CA LYS A 147 23.68 -1.53 -5.90
C LYS A 147 22.35 -0.94 -6.34
N ILE A 148 22.31 0.36 -6.63
CA ILE A 148 21.08 1.10 -6.93
C ILE A 148 20.34 0.55 -8.18
N TRP A 149 21.04 0.21 -9.25
CA TRP A 149 20.42 -0.28 -10.48
C TRP A 149 19.75 -1.65 -10.35
N PRO A 150 20.39 -2.69 -9.78
CA PRO A 150 19.71 -3.94 -9.46
C PRO A 150 18.49 -3.76 -8.56
N PHE A 151 18.54 -2.82 -7.62
CA PHE A 151 17.39 -2.51 -6.79
C PHE A 151 16.23 -1.91 -7.58
N PHE A 152 16.49 -1.03 -8.55
CA PHE A 152 15.45 -0.46 -9.40
C PHE A 152 14.79 -1.52 -10.31
N ILE A 153 15.57 -2.46 -10.83
CA ILE A 153 15.03 -3.60 -11.59
C ILE A 153 14.13 -4.46 -10.68
N PHE A 154 14.59 -4.74 -9.47
CA PHE A 154 13.79 -5.48 -8.50
C PHE A 154 12.50 -4.73 -8.16
N ALA A 155 12.55 -3.42 -7.92
CA ALA A 155 11.38 -2.59 -7.63
C ALA A 155 10.38 -2.59 -8.79
N ALA A 156 10.85 -2.58 -10.04
CA ALA A 156 10.01 -2.68 -11.23
C ALA A 156 9.29 -4.04 -11.32
N VAL A 157 10.00 -5.14 -11.07
CA VAL A 157 9.41 -6.50 -11.04
C VAL A 157 8.41 -6.64 -9.90
N MET A 158 8.75 -6.09 -8.74
CA MET A 158 7.87 -6.09 -7.57
C MET A 158 6.56 -5.35 -7.85
N ALA A 159 6.65 -4.15 -8.42
CA ALA A 159 5.50 -3.29 -8.72
C ALA A 159 4.67 -3.76 -9.92
N GLY A 160 5.31 -4.40 -10.91
CA GLY A 160 4.64 -4.81 -12.15
C GLY A 160 4.10 -6.23 -12.12
N ILE A 161 4.66 -7.12 -11.33
CA ILE A 161 4.35 -8.55 -11.39
C ILE A 161 4.00 -9.12 -10.01
N ILE A 162 4.94 -9.10 -9.07
CA ILE A 162 4.81 -9.87 -7.82
C ILE A 162 3.65 -9.34 -6.97
N TYR A 163 3.66 -8.06 -6.67
CA TYR A 163 2.63 -7.45 -5.84
C TYR A 163 1.25 -7.44 -6.53
N PRO A 164 1.11 -7.07 -7.82
CA PRO A 164 -0.18 -7.11 -8.51
C PRO A 164 -0.81 -8.50 -8.57
N ILE A 165 -0.05 -9.54 -8.81
CA ILE A 165 -0.59 -10.91 -8.82
C ILE A 165 -1.13 -11.29 -7.45
N SER A 166 -0.37 -11.07 -6.39
CA SER A 166 -0.83 -11.36 -5.03
C SER A 166 -2.03 -10.51 -4.62
N MET A 167 -2.03 -9.23 -4.97
CA MET A 167 -3.14 -8.31 -4.76
C MET A 167 -4.40 -8.77 -5.49
N GLY A 168 -4.27 -9.24 -6.73
CA GLY A 168 -5.36 -9.74 -7.55
C GLY A 168 -6.06 -10.96 -6.95
N TRP A 169 -5.36 -11.81 -6.24
CA TRP A 169 -5.94 -12.98 -5.59
C TRP A 169 -7.00 -12.63 -4.54
N GLN A 170 -6.85 -11.52 -3.86
CA GLN A 170 -7.76 -11.07 -2.81
C GLN A 170 -8.67 -9.94 -3.30
N TRP A 171 -8.10 -8.81 -3.68
CA TRP A 171 -8.87 -7.60 -4.00
C TRP A 171 -9.31 -7.52 -5.47
N GLY A 172 -8.67 -8.28 -6.36
CA GLY A 172 -9.09 -8.41 -7.75
C GLY A 172 -10.16 -9.47 -8.01
N GLY A 173 -10.75 -10.08 -6.95
CA GLY A 173 -11.75 -11.14 -7.12
C GLY A 173 -11.18 -12.50 -7.54
N GLY A 174 -9.87 -12.72 -7.34
CA GLY A 174 -9.18 -13.95 -7.70
C GLY A 174 -9.56 -15.16 -6.82
N TRP A 175 -8.83 -16.26 -7.01
CA TRP A 175 -9.12 -17.57 -6.42
C TRP A 175 -9.23 -17.55 -4.89
N LEU A 176 -8.46 -16.70 -4.23
CA LEU A 176 -8.43 -16.65 -2.76
C LEU A 176 -9.66 -15.93 -2.20
N SER A 177 -10.11 -14.87 -2.90
CA SER A 177 -11.38 -14.20 -2.62
C SER A 177 -12.56 -15.16 -2.84
N ALA A 178 -12.54 -15.90 -3.95
CA ALA A 178 -13.56 -16.92 -4.26
C ALA A 178 -13.59 -18.05 -3.21
N ALA A 179 -12.45 -18.37 -2.59
CA ALA A 179 -12.35 -19.32 -1.48
C ALA A 179 -12.87 -18.76 -0.14
N GLY A 180 -13.33 -17.51 -0.08
CA GLY A 180 -13.85 -16.87 1.13
C GLY A 180 -12.80 -16.25 2.04
N PHE A 181 -11.54 -16.15 1.59
CA PHE A 181 -10.50 -15.43 2.34
C PHE A 181 -10.77 -13.93 2.31
N SER A 182 -10.62 -13.25 3.44
CA SER A 182 -10.82 -11.81 3.56
C SER A 182 -9.63 -11.17 4.27
N ASP A 183 -8.96 -10.28 3.58
CA ASP A 183 -7.92 -9.41 4.15
C ASP A 183 -8.31 -7.95 3.89
N PHE A 184 -8.86 -7.29 4.91
CA PHE A 184 -9.35 -5.93 4.77
C PHE A 184 -8.21 -4.91 4.67
N ALA A 185 -7.22 -5.02 5.54
CA ALA A 185 -6.16 -4.03 5.70
C ALA A 185 -4.85 -4.36 4.98
N GLY A 186 -4.76 -5.48 4.29
CA GLY A 186 -3.52 -5.91 3.64
C GLY A 186 -2.47 -6.47 4.58
N SER A 187 -2.85 -6.86 5.80
CA SER A 187 -1.91 -7.38 6.78
C SER A 187 -1.25 -8.70 6.34
N THR A 188 -1.94 -9.47 5.53
CA THR A 188 -1.39 -10.71 4.95
C THR A 188 -0.58 -10.40 3.68
N PHE A 189 -1.15 -9.70 2.72
CA PHE A 189 -0.50 -9.49 1.42
C PHE A 189 0.54 -8.37 1.43
N CYS A 190 0.31 -7.32 2.18
CA CYS A 190 1.25 -6.20 2.25
C CYS A 190 2.39 -6.47 3.23
N LEU A 191 2.09 -7.03 4.41
CA LEU A 191 3.07 -7.22 5.49
C LEU A 191 3.76 -8.59 5.46
N LEU A 192 3.09 -9.65 5.03
CA LEU A 192 3.69 -10.99 5.00
C LEU A 192 4.83 -11.08 3.96
N TYR A 193 4.66 -10.48 2.80
CA TYR A 193 5.72 -10.40 1.78
C TYR A 193 6.92 -9.55 2.20
N THR A 194 6.70 -8.67 3.15
CA THR A 194 7.67 -7.68 3.61
C THR A 194 8.07 -7.89 5.06
N SER A 195 7.55 -8.95 5.67
CA SER A 195 7.93 -9.33 7.04
C SER A 195 9.43 -9.52 7.13
N PRO A 196 10.11 -8.92 8.12
CA PRO A 196 11.55 -9.07 8.25
C PRO A 196 11.88 -10.55 8.41
N SER A 197 12.78 -11.05 7.57
CA SER A 197 13.28 -12.39 7.72
C SER A 197 13.98 -12.51 9.10
N PRO A 198 14.08 -13.71 9.69
CA PRO A 198 14.83 -13.91 10.94
C PRO A 198 16.22 -13.29 10.89
N ARG A 199 16.83 -13.23 9.71
CA ARG A 199 18.13 -12.61 9.48
C ARG A 199 18.12 -11.08 9.67
N ALA A 200 17.04 -10.39 9.28
CA ALA A 200 16.90 -8.95 9.50
C ALA A 200 16.70 -8.63 11.00
N VAL A 201 16.06 -9.52 11.74
CA VAL A 201 15.89 -9.39 13.21
C VAL A 201 17.20 -9.63 13.94
N GLU A 202 18.04 -10.57 13.51
CA GLU A 202 19.37 -10.80 14.10
C GLU A 202 20.30 -9.62 13.86
N GLU A 203 20.27 -9.02 12.70
CA GLU A 203 21.10 -7.86 12.37
C GLU A 203 20.71 -6.58 13.14
N SER A 204 19.43 -6.41 13.46
CA SER A 204 18.97 -5.31 14.32
C SER A 204 19.43 -5.45 15.77
N ARG A 205 19.89 -6.65 16.17
CA ARG A 205 20.40 -6.95 17.51
C ARG A 205 21.92 -6.86 17.63
N MET A 206 22.63 -6.68 16.50
CA MET A 206 24.07 -6.44 16.58
C MET A 206 24.32 -5.03 17.10
N PRO A 207 25.01 -4.87 18.25
CA PRO A 207 25.46 -3.55 18.69
C PRO A 207 26.32 -2.98 17.56
N SER A 208 26.06 -1.74 17.17
CA SER A 208 26.96 -0.99 16.32
C SER A 208 28.31 -0.92 17.04
N SER A 209 29.18 -1.88 16.79
CA SER A 209 30.56 -1.76 17.20
C SER A 209 31.14 -0.58 16.45
N ALA A 210 31.47 0.41 17.23
CA ALA A 210 32.06 1.68 16.90
C ALA A 210 33.09 1.64 15.78
#